data_65783146afee79a4d07f40322405328e
#
_entry.id   65783146afee79a4d07f40322405328e
#
_cell.length_a   1.000
_cell.length_b   1.000
_cell.length_c   1.000
_cell.angle_alpha   90.00
_cell.angle_beta   90.00
_cell.angle_gamma   90.00
#
_symmetry.space_group_name_H-M   'P 1'
#
loop_
_entity.id
_entity.type
_entity.pdbx_description
1 polymer ?
#
loop_
_entity_poly.entity_id
_entity_poly.type
_entity_poly.pdbx_seq_one_letter_code
_entity_poly.pdbx_strand_id
1 'polypeptide(L)'
;MMDKKQVNDVVRQNVALLSKLSEQEVGMMPATEAPLPSVDQVKQIITLVKRIIFPDYFNKRQSDESIRSYYIGVHMEELVTLLTKQIAHGLQFCEDCEAIRTKEQVYTEAERLALAFVDTLPEIKRLLYTDVQAMFDNDPAAPNYGEVIFCYPCMNAMTHYRIAHKLHELKVPVIPRIITEQAHSKTGIDIHPGAQIGEYFAIDHGTGVVIGETTIIGSHVTLYQGVTLGAKSFKYDEQGNMLNVPRHPIIEDHVTVYSNASILGRITIGHHSTIGGNIWLTHSVPPNSRILQSKAVDAGFTDGAGI
;
A
#
# COMPACT_ATOMS: atom_id res chain seq x y z
N MET A 1 15.73 -21.27 41.26
CA MET A 1 14.32 -20.87 40.98
C MET A 1 14.11 -19.53 41.63
N MET A 2 13.56 -18.53 40.92
CA MET A 2 13.20 -17.25 41.54
C MET A 2 12.09 -17.47 42.56
N ASP A 3 12.17 -16.78 43.71
CA ASP A 3 11.13 -16.82 44.74
C ASP A 3 9.81 -16.25 44.15
N LYS A 4 8.73 -17.04 44.24
CA LYS A 4 7.38 -16.61 43.74
C LYS A 4 6.93 -15.29 44.38
N LYS A 5 7.34 -15.00 45.61
CA LYS A 5 7.01 -13.73 46.28
C LYS A 5 7.72 -12.57 45.58
N GLN A 6 8.99 -12.71 45.27
CA GLN A 6 9.77 -11.68 44.57
C GLN A 6 9.20 -11.41 43.15
N VAL A 7 8.79 -12.46 42.42
CA VAL A 7 8.12 -12.30 41.11
C VAL A 7 6.81 -11.51 41.24
N ASN A 8 5.97 -11.86 42.23
CA ASN A 8 4.70 -11.17 42.44
C ASN A 8 4.88 -9.69 42.84
N ASP A 9 5.91 -9.39 43.65
CA ASP A 9 6.17 -8.01 44.05
C ASP A 9 6.64 -7.15 42.88
N VAL A 10 7.54 -7.70 42.03
CA VAL A 10 7.97 -7.03 40.78
C VAL A 10 6.80 -6.79 39.85
N VAL A 11 5.92 -7.79 39.63
CA VAL A 11 4.74 -7.65 38.78
C VAL A 11 3.79 -6.56 39.31
N ARG A 12 3.47 -6.56 40.62
CA ARG A 12 2.60 -5.55 41.24
C ARG A 12 3.17 -4.15 41.10
N GLN A 13 4.47 -3.97 41.35
CA GLN A 13 5.13 -2.68 41.22
C GLN A 13 5.05 -2.15 39.80
N ASN A 14 5.33 -3.00 38.80
CA ASN A 14 5.26 -2.60 37.39
C ASN A 14 3.83 -2.32 36.94
N VAL A 15 2.84 -3.10 37.37
CA VAL A 15 1.43 -2.80 37.10
C VAL A 15 1.04 -1.43 37.65
N ALA A 16 1.44 -1.10 38.89
CA ALA A 16 1.14 0.21 39.49
C ALA A 16 1.83 1.39 38.76
N LEU A 17 3.03 1.16 38.19
CA LEU A 17 3.73 2.19 37.41
C LEU A 17 3.13 2.34 36.00
N LEU A 18 2.89 1.22 35.32
CA LEU A 18 2.39 1.21 33.91
C LEU A 18 0.92 1.60 33.82
N SER A 19 0.14 1.51 34.88
CA SER A 19 -1.26 1.94 34.90
C SER A 19 -1.45 3.45 35.15
N LYS A 20 -0.37 4.16 35.51
CA LYS A 20 -0.40 5.63 35.64
C LYS A 20 -0.07 6.26 34.32
N LEU A 21 -1.01 7.03 33.77
CA LEU A 21 -0.80 7.82 32.57
C LEU A 21 -0.18 9.17 32.93
N SER A 22 0.84 9.57 32.19
CA SER A 22 1.36 10.94 32.18
C SER A 22 0.42 11.87 31.39
N GLU A 23 0.54 13.18 31.56
CA GLU A 23 -0.21 14.16 30.75
C GLU A 23 0.05 13.98 29.24
N GLN A 24 1.28 13.65 28.87
CA GLN A 24 1.65 13.38 27.48
C GLN A 24 0.95 12.13 26.93
N GLU A 25 0.86 11.05 27.71
CA GLU A 25 0.17 9.82 27.30
C GLU A 25 -1.34 10.04 27.20
N VAL A 26 -1.94 10.81 28.09
CA VAL A 26 -3.34 11.21 28.01
C VAL A 26 -3.63 11.96 26.70
N GLY A 27 -2.72 12.87 26.28
CA GLY A 27 -2.83 13.60 25.02
C GLY A 27 -2.64 12.73 23.77
N MET A 28 -2.14 11.50 23.90
CA MET A 28 -1.97 10.52 22.81
C MET A 28 -3.07 9.45 22.78
N MET A 29 -3.98 9.46 23.74
CA MET A 29 -5.08 8.49 23.76
C MET A 29 -6.05 8.75 22.63
N PRO A 30 -6.68 7.68 22.08
CA PRO A 30 -7.77 7.86 21.13
C PRO A 30 -8.87 8.77 21.69
N ALA A 31 -9.31 9.73 20.90
CA ALA A 31 -10.38 10.67 21.32
C ALA A 31 -11.75 10.00 21.52
N THR A 32 -11.88 8.72 21.21
CA THR A 32 -13.12 7.95 21.27
C THR A 32 -13.00 6.72 22.17
N GLU A 33 -14.07 6.40 22.89
CA GLU A 33 -14.25 5.11 23.58
C GLU A 33 -14.79 4.00 22.65
N ALA A 34 -15.05 4.33 21.39
CA ALA A 34 -15.55 3.37 20.42
C ALA A 34 -14.47 2.33 20.06
N PRO A 35 -14.85 1.11 19.62
CA PRO A 35 -13.90 0.11 19.17
C PRO A 35 -13.04 0.64 18.01
N LEU A 36 -11.72 0.43 18.09
CA LEU A 36 -10.78 0.78 17.03
C LEU A 36 -10.86 -0.21 15.86
N PRO A 37 -10.41 0.18 14.64
CA PRO A 37 -10.28 -0.74 13.53
C PRO A 37 -9.38 -1.92 13.88
N SER A 38 -9.80 -3.13 13.51
CA SER A 38 -9.07 -4.36 13.78
C SER A 38 -8.18 -4.74 12.60
N VAL A 39 -6.86 -4.76 12.81
CA VAL A 39 -5.88 -5.20 11.81
C VAL A 39 -6.19 -6.60 11.28
N ASP A 40 -6.63 -7.54 12.14
CA ASP A 40 -6.95 -8.90 11.72
C ASP A 40 -8.25 -8.97 10.90
N GLN A 41 -9.26 -8.18 11.23
CA GLN A 41 -10.47 -8.10 10.41
C GLN A 41 -10.20 -7.44 9.05
N VAL A 42 -9.28 -6.47 8.99
CA VAL A 42 -8.82 -5.90 7.70
C VAL A 42 -8.10 -6.95 6.85
N LYS A 43 -7.30 -7.86 7.45
CA LYS A 43 -6.72 -9.02 6.72
C LYS A 43 -7.81 -9.94 6.15
N GLN A 44 -8.90 -10.16 6.89
CA GLN A 44 -10.05 -10.94 6.39
C GLN A 44 -10.72 -10.26 5.20
N ILE A 45 -10.91 -8.94 5.23
CA ILE A 45 -11.43 -8.16 4.09
C ILE A 45 -10.57 -8.40 2.84
N ILE A 46 -9.24 -8.30 2.95
CA ILE A 46 -8.33 -8.58 1.81
C ILE A 46 -8.47 -10.02 1.32
N THR A 47 -8.62 -10.97 2.24
CA THR A 47 -8.82 -12.38 1.88
C THR A 47 -10.12 -12.60 1.11
N LEU A 48 -11.21 -11.96 1.54
CA LEU A 48 -12.50 -12.01 0.85
C LEU A 48 -12.42 -11.42 -0.55
N VAL A 49 -11.81 -10.23 -0.69
CA VAL A 49 -11.60 -9.60 -2.00
C VAL A 49 -10.76 -10.50 -2.93
N LYS A 50 -9.68 -11.12 -2.44
CA LYS A 50 -8.90 -12.10 -3.24
C LYS A 50 -9.74 -13.29 -3.69
N ARG A 51 -10.63 -13.80 -2.84
CA ARG A 51 -11.53 -14.91 -3.17
C ARG A 51 -12.59 -14.52 -4.21
N ILE A 52 -13.03 -13.26 -4.20
CA ILE A 52 -13.98 -12.72 -5.18
C ILE A 52 -13.29 -12.49 -6.53
N ILE A 53 -12.11 -11.88 -6.54
CA ILE A 53 -11.39 -11.48 -7.76
C ILE A 53 -10.72 -12.68 -8.45
N PHE A 54 -10.06 -13.55 -7.67
CA PHE A 54 -9.33 -14.72 -8.13
C PHE A 54 -9.91 -16.03 -7.56
N PRO A 55 -11.19 -16.35 -7.84
CA PRO A 55 -11.90 -17.45 -7.17
C PRO A 55 -11.24 -18.81 -7.38
N ASP A 56 -10.63 -19.06 -8.54
CA ASP A 56 -10.01 -20.34 -8.87
C ASP A 56 -8.65 -20.55 -8.15
N TYR A 57 -8.08 -19.50 -7.55
CA TYR A 57 -6.81 -19.56 -6.82
C TYR A 57 -6.97 -19.54 -5.30
N PHE A 58 -7.99 -18.86 -4.78
CA PHE A 58 -8.14 -18.63 -3.34
C PHE A 58 -9.38 -19.28 -2.71
N ASN A 59 -10.16 -20.04 -3.51
CA ASN A 59 -11.24 -20.92 -3.04
C ASN A 59 -10.94 -22.39 -3.40
N LYS A 60 -11.81 -23.31 -2.96
CA LYS A 60 -11.84 -24.64 -3.53
C LYS A 60 -12.20 -24.53 -5.02
N ARG A 61 -11.34 -25.07 -5.88
CA ARG A 61 -11.53 -25.02 -7.32
C ARG A 61 -12.88 -25.61 -7.70
N GLN A 62 -13.67 -24.86 -8.44
CA GLN A 62 -15.01 -25.23 -8.91
C GLN A 62 -15.03 -25.11 -10.44
N SER A 63 -15.39 -26.19 -11.10
CA SER A 63 -15.55 -26.22 -12.57
C SER A 63 -16.92 -25.68 -13.01
N ASP A 64 -17.89 -25.64 -12.11
CA ASP A 64 -19.25 -25.19 -12.37
C ASP A 64 -19.40 -23.69 -12.12
N GLU A 65 -19.88 -22.97 -13.13
CA GLU A 65 -20.08 -21.51 -13.06
C GLU A 65 -21.14 -21.12 -12.05
N SER A 66 -22.20 -21.92 -11.88
CA SER A 66 -23.26 -21.64 -10.92
C SER A 66 -22.76 -21.73 -9.48
N ILE A 67 -21.89 -22.69 -9.20
CA ILE A 67 -21.27 -22.86 -7.89
C ILE A 67 -20.26 -21.70 -7.64
N ARG A 68 -19.51 -21.28 -8.67
CA ARG A 68 -18.61 -20.13 -8.59
C ARG A 68 -19.37 -18.85 -8.24
N SER A 69 -20.48 -18.59 -8.93
CA SER A 69 -21.35 -17.43 -8.68
C SER A 69 -21.91 -17.43 -7.27
N TYR A 70 -22.34 -18.59 -6.77
CA TYR A 70 -22.82 -18.76 -5.39
C TYR A 70 -21.75 -18.36 -4.35
N TYR A 71 -20.51 -18.86 -4.48
CA TYR A 71 -19.44 -18.53 -3.55
C TYR A 71 -19.03 -17.05 -3.63
N ILE A 72 -19.02 -16.45 -4.82
CA ILE A 72 -18.79 -15.02 -4.96
C ILE A 72 -19.88 -14.24 -4.20
N GLY A 73 -21.15 -14.63 -4.32
CA GLY A 73 -22.25 -14.00 -3.59
C GLY A 73 -22.08 -14.07 -2.06
N VAL A 74 -21.77 -15.27 -1.55
CA VAL A 74 -21.52 -15.45 -0.10
C VAL A 74 -20.36 -14.59 0.40
N HIS A 75 -19.24 -14.54 -0.35
CA HIS A 75 -18.11 -13.70 0.04
C HIS A 75 -18.39 -12.21 -0.08
N MET A 76 -19.26 -11.80 -1.01
CA MET A 76 -19.71 -10.41 -1.12
C MET A 76 -20.53 -9.97 0.10
N GLU A 77 -21.49 -10.77 0.56
CA GLU A 77 -22.28 -10.47 1.75
C GLU A 77 -21.41 -10.38 3.01
N GLU A 78 -20.48 -11.32 3.17
CA GLU A 78 -19.51 -11.30 4.27
C GLU A 78 -18.61 -10.05 4.19
N LEU A 79 -18.15 -9.69 3.00
CA LEU A 79 -17.33 -8.50 2.74
C LEU A 79 -18.07 -7.22 3.13
N VAL A 80 -19.31 -7.03 2.66
CA VAL A 80 -20.13 -5.85 3.01
C VAL A 80 -20.27 -5.72 4.50
N THR A 81 -20.65 -6.81 5.18
CA THR A 81 -20.86 -6.83 6.64
C THR A 81 -19.58 -6.43 7.39
N LEU A 82 -18.46 -7.06 7.04
CA LEU A 82 -17.18 -6.84 7.73
C LEU A 82 -16.61 -5.46 7.43
N LEU A 83 -16.67 -5.03 6.17
CA LEU A 83 -16.18 -3.73 5.73
C LEU A 83 -16.98 -2.59 6.35
N THR A 84 -18.31 -2.66 6.37
CA THR A 84 -19.18 -1.68 7.06
C THR A 84 -18.77 -1.50 8.51
N LYS A 85 -18.56 -2.60 9.23
CA LYS A 85 -18.13 -2.55 10.63
C LYS A 85 -16.76 -1.86 10.78
N GLN A 86 -15.77 -2.21 9.95
CA GLN A 86 -14.44 -1.63 10.05
C GLN A 86 -14.42 -0.14 9.62
N ILE A 87 -15.18 0.23 8.60
CA ILE A 87 -15.35 1.64 8.22
C ILE A 87 -15.99 2.43 9.35
N ALA A 88 -17.04 1.89 10.01
CA ALA A 88 -17.66 2.55 11.15
C ALA A 88 -16.65 2.83 12.29
N HIS A 89 -15.79 1.86 12.60
CA HIS A 89 -14.71 2.05 13.58
C HIS A 89 -13.70 3.11 13.11
N GLY A 90 -13.34 3.12 11.81
CA GLY A 90 -12.44 4.13 11.23
C GLY A 90 -13.01 5.54 11.28
N LEU A 91 -14.31 5.70 10.98
CA LEU A 91 -15.01 6.99 11.05
C LEU A 91 -15.08 7.55 12.48
N GLN A 92 -15.13 6.67 13.49
CA GLN A 92 -15.12 7.07 14.90
C GLN A 92 -13.71 7.37 15.43
N PHE A 93 -12.67 6.83 14.78
CA PHE A 93 -11.28 7.06 15.14
C PHE A 93 -10.74 8.41 14.65
N CYS A 94 -11.33 8.99 13.61
CA CYS A 94 -10.85 10.23 12.99
C CYS A 94 -11.33 11.46 13.77
N GLU A 95 -10.39 12.22 14.35
CA GLU A 95 -10.68 13.44 15.12
C GLU A 95 -11.30 14.56 14.29
N ASP A 96 -10.98 14.64 12.98
CA ASP A 96 -11.55 15.64 12.06
C ASP A 96 -13.03 15.41 11.74
N CYS A 97 -13.62 14.31 12.23
CA CYS A 97 -15.04 14.03 12.11
C CYS A 97 -15.87 14.72 13.22
N GLU A 98 -15.58 15.99 13.54
CA GLU A 98 -16.16 16.78 14.62
C GLU A 98 -17.68 17.00 14.60
N ALA A 99 -18.39 16.58 13.59
CA ALA A 99 -19.84 16.48 13.70
C ALA A 99 -20.19 15.34 14.67
N ILE A 100 -20.76 15.68 15.83
CA ILE A 100 -21.36 14.70 16.76
C ILE A 100 -22.37 13.85 15.98
N ARG A 101 -21.86 12.74 15.40
CA ARG A 101 -22.70 11.77 14.67
C ARG A 101 -23.24 10.77 15.65
N THR A 102 -24.53 10.48 15.57
CA THR A 102 -25.10 9.35 16.31
C THR A 102 -24.49 8.04 15.78
N LYS A 103 -24.50 6.98 16.59
CA LYS A 103 -24.05 5.64 16.13
C LYS A 103 -24.76 5.21 14.85
N GLU A 104 -26.05 5.50 14.74
CA GLU A 104 -26.86 5.18 13.56
C GLU A 104 -26.36 5.92 12.31
N GLN A 105 -26.06 7.21 12.40
CA GLN A 105 -25.51 8.00 11.30
C GLN A 105 -24.14 7.49 10.84
N VAL A 106 -23.26 7.09 11.79
CA VAL A 106 -21.95 6.50 11.48
C VAL A 106 -22.14 5.18 10.73
N TYR A 107 -23.03 4.30 11.18
CA TYR A 107 -23.27 3.03 10.51
C TYR A 107 -23.91 3.18 9.13
N THR A 108 -24.85 4.10 8.97
CA THR A 108 -25.46 4.40 7.66
C THR A 108 -24.42 4.90 6.65
N GLU A 109 -23.53 5.80 7.08
CA GLU A 109 -22.45 6.27 6.23
C GLU A 109 -21.40 5.16 5.93
N ALA A 110 -21.08 4.34 6.92
CA ALA A 110 -20.17 3.20 6.73
C ALA A 110 -20.75 2.17 5.74
N GLU A 111 -22.04 1.88 5.80
CA GLU A 111 -22.71 0.99 4.85
C GLU A 111 -22.72 1.58 3.44
N ARG A 112 -23.02 2.87 3.30
CA ARG A 112 -22.94 3.58 2.01
C ARG A 112 -21.53 3.48 1.39
N LEU A 113 -20.48 3.69 2.19
CA LEU A 113 -19.09 3.60 1.74
C LEU A 113 -18.70 2.16 1.40
N ALA A 114 -19.15 1.17 2.18
CA ALA A 114 -18.89 -0.24 1.90
C ALA A 114 -19.54 -0.67 0.57
N LEU A 115 -20.79 -0.28 0.31
CA LEU A 115 -21.47 -0.56 -0.94
C LEU A 115 -20.79 0.16 -2.12
N ALA A 116 -20.43 1.44 -1.95
CA ALA A 116 -19.68 2.17 -2.97
C ALA A 116 -18.33 1.51 -3.31
N PHE A 117 -17.64 0.94 -2.32
CA PHE A 117 -16.43 0.16 -2.56
C PHE A 117 -16.74 -1.14 -3.35
N VAL A 118 -17.78 -1.87 -2.99
CA VAL A 118 -18.17 -3.11 -3.70
C VAL A 118 -18.44 -2.85 -5.18
N ASP A 119 -19.05 -1.73 -5.51
CA ASP A 119 -19.29 -1.30 -6.89
C ASP A 119 -17.98 -1.10 -7.69
N THR A 120 -16.84 -0.89 -7.02
CA THR A 120 -15.52 -0.76 -7.68
C THR A 120 -14.84 -2.11 -7.95
N LEU A 121 -15.30 -3.22 -7.39
CA LEU A 121 -14.65 -4.53 -7.51
C LEU A 121 -14.46 -5.02 -8.96
N PRO A 122 -15.41 -4.80 -9.89
CA PRO A 122 -15.19 -5.16 -11.29
C PRO A 122 -14.00 -4.41 -11.92
N GLU A 123 -13.83 -3.13 -11.60
CA GLU A 123 -12.70 -2.33 -12.07
C GLU A 123 -11.38 -2.74 -11.40
N ILE A 124 -11.38 -2.99 -10.10
CA ILE A 124 -10.21 -3.54 -9.38
C ILE A 124 -9.79 -4.88 -10.02
N LYS A 125 -10.77 -5.74 -10.33
CA LYS A 125 -10.50 -7.00 -11.03
C LYS A 125 -9.82 -6.76 -12.37
N ARG A 126 -10.39 -5.87 -13.20
CA ARG A 126 -9.83 -5.53 -14.52
C ARG A 126 -8.38 -5.08 -14.40
N LEU A 127 -8.09 -4.13 -13.51
CA LEU A 127 -6.75 -3.59 -13.29
C LEU A 127 -5.77 -4.68 -12.82
N LEU A 128 -6.17 -5.51 -11.85
CA LEU A 128 -5.30 -6.59 -11.35
C LEU A 128 -4.98 -7.62 -12.44
N TYR A 129 -5.89 -7.90 -13.37
CA TYR A 129 -5.59 -8.79 -14.48
C TYR A 129 -4.62 -8.17 -15.48
N THR A 130 -4.66 -6.84 -15.70
CA THR A 130 -3.63 -6.17 -16.50
C THR A 130 -2.28 -6.16 -15.80
N ASP A 131 -2.24 -6.02 -14.47
CA ASP A 131 -1.02 -6.11 -13.67
C ASP A 131 -0.41 -7.54 -13.72
N VAL A 132 -1.26 -8.58 -13.65
CA VAL A 132 -0.82 -9.98 -13.84
C VAL A 132 -0.18 -10.17 -15.20
N GLN A 133 -0.81 -9.64 -16.27
CA GLN A 133 -0.27 -9.71 -17.63
C GLN A 133 1.08 -9.01 -17.71
N ALA A 134 1.18 -7.80 -17.15
CA ALA A 134 2.43 -7.02 -17.13
C ALA A 134 3.57 -7.78 -16.44
N MET A 135 3.31 -8.38 -15.29
CA MET A 135 4.32 -9.16 -14.56
C MET A 135 4.74 -10.41 -15.32
N PHE A 136 3.79 -11.10 -15.97
CA PHE A 136 4.10 -12.26 -16.79
C PHE A 136 4.95 -11.91 -18.02
N ASP A 137 4.60 -10.82 -18.71
CA ASP A 137 5.32 -10.40 -19.92
C ASP A 137 6.73 -9.86 -19.62
N ASN A 138 6.96 -9.35 -18.41
CA ASN A 138 8.26 -8.78 -18.01
C ASN A 138 9.20 -9.81 -17.32
N ASP A 139 8.71 -11.01 -16.99
CA ASP A 139 9.51 -12.04 -16.34
C ASP A 139 9.60 -13.32 -17.20
N PRO A 140 10.72 -13.51 -17.95
CA PRO A 140 10.93 -14.73 -18.73
C PRO A 140 10.97 -16.02 -17.89
N ALA A 141 11.15 -15.93 -16.56
CA ALA A 141 11.15 -17.08 -15.66
C ALA A 141 9.75 -17.49 -15.22
N ALA A 142 8.73 -16.68 -15.47
CA ALA A 142 7.35 -17.01 -15.12
C ALA A 142 6.79 -18.10 -16.06
N PRO A 143 6.47 -19.31 -15.57
CA PRO A 143 6.00 -20.40 -16.42
C PRO A 143 4.53 -20.24 -16.85
N ASN A 144 3.74 -19.52 -16.08
CA ASN A 144 2.31 -19.29 -16.33
C ASN A 144 1.75 -18.18 -15.42
N TYR A 145 0.58 -17.65 -15.79
CA TYR A 145 -0.14 -16.64 -14.98
C TYR A 145 -0.49 -17.08 -13.55
N GLY A 146 -0.70 -18.38 -13.36
CA GLY A 146 -1.05 -18.93 -12.04
C GLY A 146 0.05 -18.73 -11.02
N GLU A 147 1.30 -18.90 -11.42
CA GLU A 147 2.45 -18.66 -10.56
C GLU A 147 2.56 -17.17 -10.20
N VAL A 148 2.37 -16.28 -11.16
CA VAL A 148 2.34 -14.83 -10.92
C VAL A 148 1.27 -14.46 -9.88
N ILE A 149 0.01 -14.95 -10.06
CA ILE A 149 -1.11 -14.65 -9.16
C ILE A 149 -0.86 -15.19 -7.75
N PHE A 150 -0.32 -16.41 -7.66
CA PHE A 150 -0.29 -17.15 -6.39
C PHE A 150 0.99 -16.91 -5.58
N CYS A 151 2.14 -16.72 -6.26
CA CYS A 151 3.45 -16.70 -5.63
C CYS A 151 4.10 -15.32 -5.53
N TYR A 152 3.86 -14.42 -6.51
CA TYR A 152 4.63 -13.19 -6.62
C TYR A 152 4.29 -12.18 -5.51
N PRO A 153 5.32 -11.69 -4.74
CA PRO A 153 5.11 -10.67 -3.72
C PRO A 153 4.49 -9.37 -4.27
N CYS A 154 4.89 -8.97 -5.48
CA CYS A 154 4.35 -7.79 -6.15
C CYS A 154 2.85 -7.90 -6.43
N MET A 155 2.32 -9.08 -6.80
CA MET A 155 0.87 -9.28 -6.91
C MET A 155 0.14 -9.12 -5.57
N ASN A 156 0.80 -9.54 -4.48
CA ASN A 156 0.24 -9.30 -3.15
C ASN A 156 0.21 -7.79 -2.83
N ALA A 157 1.29 -7.06 -3.12
CA ALA A 157 1.37 -5.61 -2.92
C ALA A 157 0.34 -4.87 -3.79
N MET A 158 0.25 -5.19 -5.09
CA MET A 158 -0.71 -4.55 -5.99
C MET A 158 -2.16 -4.82 -5.62
N THR A 159 -2.48 -6.05 -5.18
CA THR A 159 -3.83 -6.35 -4.70
C THR A 159 -4.21 -5.48 -3.51
N HIS A 160 -3.32 -5.34 -2.52
CA HIS A 160 -3.56 -4.48 -1.37
C HIS A 160 -3.67 -3.01 -1.79
N TYR A 161 -2.75 -2.55 -2.64
CA TYR A 161 -2.75 -1.16 -3.12
C TYR A 161 -4.05 -0.82 -3.87
N ARG A 162 -4.49 -1.62 -4.86
CA ARG A 162 -5.71 -1.37 -5.64
C ARG A 162 -6.94 -1.26 -4.74
N ILE A 163 -7.04 -2.13 -3.72
CA ILE A 163 -8.12 -2.10 -2.72
C ILE A 163 -8.01 -0.84 -1.85
N ALA A 164 -6.82 -0.58 -1.30
CA ALA A 164 -6.59 0.57 -0.43
C ALA A 164 -6.80 1.91 -1.15
N HIS A 165 -6.38 2.00 -2.41
CA HIS A 165 -6.57 3.19 -3.25
C HIS A 165 -8.04 3.54 -3.44
N LYS A 166 -8.90 2.57 -3.76
CA LYS A 166 -10.35 2.81 -3.89
C LYS A 166 -11.00 3.23 -2.58
N LEU A 167 -10.63 2.62 -1.46
CA LEU A 167 -11.09 3.07 -0.15
C LEU A 167 -10.57 4.48 0.21
N HIS A 168 -9.35 4.82 -0.20
CA HIS A 168 -8.78 6.16 -0.04
C HIS A 168 -9.52 7.21 -0.89
N GLU A 169 -9.84 6.90 -2.15
CA GLU A 169 -10.66 7.77 -3.01
C GLU A 169 -12.05 8.02 -2.39
N LEU A 170 -12.64 7.02 -1.76
CA LEU A 170 -13.90 7.12 -1.01
C LEU A 170 -13.77 7.87 0.32
N LYS A 171 -12.56 8.35 0.67
CA LYS A 171 -12.28 9.06 1.93
C LYS A 171 -12.51 8.21 3.19
N VAL A 172 -12.39 6.90 3.08
CA VAL A 172 -12.40 6.02 4.24
C VAL A 172 -11.14 6.28 5.07
N PRO A 173 -11.28 6.66 6.35
CA PRO A 173 -10.11 6.97 7.18
C PRO A 173 -9.42 5.69 7.67
N VAL A 174 -8.12 5.75 7.89
CA VAL A 174 -7.26 4.74 8.54
C VAL A 174 -7.16 3.41 7.79
N ILE A 175 -8.28 2.82 7.37
CA ILE A 175 -8.34 1.47 6.76
C ILE A 175 -7.41 1.35 5.53
N PRO A 176 -7.38 2.32 4.57
CA PRO A 176 -6.44 2.24 3.44
C PRO A 176 -4.99 2.10 3.89
N ARG A 177 -4.60 2.83 4.94
CA ARG A 177 -3.23 2.78 5.47
C ARG A 177 -2.93 1.44 6.14
N ILE A 178 -3.85 0.90 6.94
CA ILE A 178 -3.71 -0.44 7.53
C ILE A 178 -3.47 -1.49 6.42
N ILE A 179 -4.20 -1.39 5.30
CA ILE A 179 -4.06 -2.33 4.19
C ILE A 179 -2.67 -2.24 3.56
N THR A 180 -2.19 -1.03 3.23
CA THR A 180 -0.88 -0.88 2.57
C THR A 180 0.27 -1.25 3.49
N GLU A 181 0.20 -0.96 4.79
CA GLU A 181 1.22 -1.37 5.76
C GLU A 181 1.30 -2.90 5.94
N GLN A 182 0.18 -3.62 5.80
CA GLN A 182 0.21 -5.09 5.79
C GLN A 182 0.98 -5.63 4.58
N ALA A 183 0.80 -5.02 3.40
CA ALA A 183 1.55 -5.39 2.20
C ALA A 183 3.03 -5.05 2.35
N HIS A 184 3.35 -3.83 2.81
CA HIS A 184 4.72 -3.37 3.07
C HIS A 184 5.46 -4.32 4.02
N SER A 185 4.87 -4.62 5.16
CA SER A 185 5.44 -5.56 6.15
C SER A 185 5.72 -6.96 5.58
N LYS A 186 4.88 -7.44 4.65
CA LYS A 186 4.98 -8.78 4.07
C LYS A 186 5.92 -8.86 2.87
N THR A 187 6.02 -7.80 2.08
CA THR A 187 6.67 -7.82 0.76
C THR A 187 7.90 -6.93 0.65
N GLY A 188 8.06 -5.98 1.58
CA GLY A 188 9.06 -4.92 1.47
C GLY A 188 8.74 -3.88 0.39
N ILE A 189 7.51 -3.86 -0.15
CA ILE A 189 7.03 -2.91 -1.15
C ILE A 189 6.09 -1.93 -0.45
N ASP A 190 6.49 -0.65 -0.37
CA ASP A 190 5.73 0.43 0.26
C ASP A 190 5.04 1.29 -0.81
N ILE A 191 3.72 1.15 -0.95
CA ILE A 191 2.91 1.97 -1.85
C ILE A 191 1.89 2.74 -1.04
N HIS A 192 1.98 4.08 -1.04
CA HIS A 192 0.98 4.89 -0.36
C HIS A 192 -0.38 4.79 -1.07
N PRO A 193 -1.51 4.65 -0.34
CA PRO A 193 -2.83 4.49 -0.96
C PRO A 193 -3.27 5.69 -1.81
N GLY A 194 -2.71 6.87 -1.59
CA GLY A 194 -2.97 8.09 -2.38
C GLY A 194 -2.25 8.13 -3.72
N ALA A 195 -1.24 7.29 -3.97
CA ALA A 195 -0.57 7.22 -5.26
C ALA A 195 -1.58 6.83 -6.36
N GLN A 196 -1.40 7.36 -7.57
CA GLN A 196 -2.22 7.04 -8.74
C GLN A 196 -1.39 6.16 -9.68
N ILE A 197 -1.84 4.93 -9.94
CA ILE A 197 -1.12 3.96 -10.77
C ILE A 197 -2.05 3.46 -11.87
N GLY A 198 -1.64 3.65 -13.12
CA GLY A 198 -2.33 3.18 -14.32
C GLY A 198 -2.45 1.66 -14.42
N GLU A 199 -2.91 1.16 -15.53
CA GLU A 199 -3.03 -0.26 -15.81
C GLU A 199 -1.73 -0.85 -16.36
N TYR A 200 -1.62 -2.18 -16.36
CA TYR A 200 -0.46 -2.89 -16.88
C TYR A 200 0.83 -2.48 -16.18
N PHE A 201 0.76 -2.40 -14.86
CA PHE A 201 1.87 -2.00 -14.02
C PHE A 201 2.62 -3.21 -13.46
N ALA A 202 3.95 -3.23 -13.59
CA ALA A 202 4.80 -4.29 -13.09
C ALA A 202 5.82 -3.81 -12.06
N ILE A 203 6.03 -4.62 -11.03
CA ILE A 203 7.17 -4.49 -10.11
C ILE A 203 7.92 -5.82 -10.18
N ASP A 204 9.19 -5.79 -10.58
CA ASP A 204 10.04 -6.96 -10.60
C ASP A 204 10.92 -7.02 -9.35
N HIS A 205 10.99 -8.20 -8.70
CA HIS A 205 11.56 -8.47 -7.38
C HIS A 205 10.92 -7.65 -6.25
N GLY A 206 10.95 -6.34 -6.33
CA GLY A 206 10.16 -5.37 -5.58
C GLY A 206 10.68 -4.97 -4.20
N THR A 207 11.50 -5.75 -3.53
CA THR A 207 12.00 -5.42 -2.18
C THR A 207 12.61 -4.01 -2.15
N GLY A 208 12.13 -3.16 -1.23
CA GLY A 208 12.63 -1.79 -1.06
C GLY A 208 12.06 -0.77 -2.04
N VAL A 209 11.05 -1.13 -2.84
CA VAL A 209 10.30 -0.14 -3.64
C VAL A 209 9.50 0.76 -2.73
N VAL A 210 9.58 2.08 -2.94
CA VAL A 210 8.79 3.08 -2.22
C VAL A 210 8.09 3.99 -3.22
N ILE A 211 6.75 4.07 -3.15
CA ILE A 211 5.91 4.94 -3.98
C ILE A 211 5.13 5.89 -3.08
N GLY A 212 5.52 7.19 -3.10
CA GLY A 212 4.96 8.22 -2.23
C GLY A 212 3.56 8.67 -2.62
N GLU A 213 2.86 9.30 -1.69
CA GLU A 213 1.44 9.68 -1.71
C GLU A 213 0.95 10.36 -3.00
N THR A 214 1.69 11.35 -3.49
CA THR A 214 1.24 12.17 -4.64
C THR A 214 1.91 11.75 -5.95
N THR A 215 2.49 10.54 -6.00
CA THR A 215 3.05 9.95 -7.23
C THR A 215 1.93 9.70 -8.24
N ILE A 216 2.22 9.99 -9.51
CA ILE A 216 1.36 9.62 -10.63
C ILE A 216 2.18 8.71 -11.54
N ILE A 217 1.66 7.53 -11.83
CA ILE A 217 2.27 6.52 -12.70
C ILE A 217 1.27 6.21 -13.81
N GLY A 218 1.71 6.34 -15.06
CA GLY A 218 0.94 6.00 -16.25
C GLY A 218 0.78 4.49 -16.45
N SER A 219 0.40 4.10 -17.64
CA SER A 219 0.22 2.70 -18.05
C SER A 219 1.52 2.07 -18.57
N HIS A 220 1.64 0.74 -18.49
CA HIS A 220 2.81 -0.01 -18.99
C HIS A 220 4.13 0.43 -18.36
N VAL A 221 4.13 0.77 -17.09
CA VAL A 221 5.34 1.15 -16.34
C VAL A 221 5.89 -0.06 -15.59
N THR A 222 7.21 -0.23 -15.64
CA THR A 222 7.91 -1.29 -14.90
C THR A 222 8.91 -0.69 -13.93
N LEU A 223 8.83 -1.10 -12.67
CA LEU A 223 9.80 -0.73 -11.62
C LEU A 223 10.55 -1.99 -11.14
N TYR A 224 11.83 -1.83 -10.86
CA TYR A 224 12.64 -2.88 -10.24
C TYR A 224 12.86 -2.61 -8.75
N GLN A 225 13.42 -3.59 -8.05
CA GLN A 225 13.67 -3.51 -6.61
C GLN A 225 14.46 -2.24 -6.21
N GLY A 226 14.17 -1.72 -5.02
CA GLY A 226 14.87 -0.57 -4.44
C GLY A 226 14.55 0.78 -5.08
N VAL A 227 13.63 0.83 -6.07
CA VAL A 227 13.23 2.10 -6.68
C VAL A 227 12.48 2.96 -5.66
N THR A 228 12.86 4.23 -5.55
CA THR A 228 12.20 5.22 -4.72
C THR A 228 11.60 6.33 -5.56
N LEU A 229 10.27 6.47 -5.53
CA LEU A 229 9.51 7.60 -6.07
C LEU A 229 9.12 8.50 -4.90
N GLY A 230 10.02 9.39 -4.49
CA GLY A 230 9.99 10.12 -3.23
C GLY A 230 9.83 11.63 -3.34
N ALA A 231 9.62 12.29 -2.20
CA ALA A 231 9.72 13.73 -2.09
C ALA A 231 11.19 14.19 -2.01
N LYS A 232 11.51 15.32 -2.62
CA LYS A 232 12.84 15.96 -2.49
C LYS A 232 12.93 16.88 -1.27
N SER A 233 11.82 17.59 -0.97
CA SER A 233 11.72 18.54 0.12
C SER A 233 10.25 18.74 0.51
N PHE A 234 10.04 19.29 1.69
CA PHE A 234 8.70 19.67 2.18
C PHE A 234 8.55 21.19 2.12
N LYS A 235 7.33 21.66 1.83
CA LYS A 235 6.98 23.09 1.91
C LYS A 235 6.23 23.33 3.20
N TYR A 236 6.46 24.52 3.78
CA TYR A 236 5.83 24.94 5.02
C TYR A 236 5.08 26.25 4.80
N ASP A 237 4.03 26.49 5.57
CA ASP A 237 3.34 27.78 5.64
C ASP A 237 4.11 28.78 6.51
N GLU A 238 3.58 30.01 6.65
CA GLU A 238 4.20 31.06 7.48
C GLU A 238 4.20 30.72 8.98
N GLN A 239 3.37 29.76 9.41
CA GLN A 239 3.27 29.28 10.79
C GLN A 239 4.18 28.08 11.06
N GLY A 240 4.89 27.56 10.04
CA GLY A 240 5.77 26.40 10.14
C GLY A 240 5.05 25.04 10.01
N ASN A 241 3.78 25.01 9.62
CA ASN A 241 3.06 23.77 9.34
C ASN A 241 3.39 23.24 7.95
N MET A 242 3.55 21.93 7.84
CA MET A 242 3.84 21.28 6.55
C MET A 242 2.63 21.34 5.63
N LEU A 243 2.84 21.91 4.43
CA LEU A 243 1.80 21.98 3.41
C LEU A 243 1.63 20.64 2.71
N ASN A 244 0.38 20.15 2.62
CA ASN A 244 0.05 18.95 1.85
C ASN A 244 -0.14 19.30 0.36
N VAL A 245 0.99 19.44 -0.35
CA VAL A 245 1.03 19.73 -1.78
C VAL A 245 1.66 18.55 -2.55
N PRO A 246 1.38 18.41 -3.85
CA PRO A 246 2.04 17.41 -4.69
C PRO A 246 3.57 17.55 -4.63
N ARG A 247 4.26 16.48 -4.20
CA ARG A 247 5.69 16.48 -3.93
C ARG A 247 6.45 15.28 -4.49
N HIS A 248 5.73 14.31 -5.06
CA HIS A 248 6.29 13.07 -5.62
C HIS A 248 6.27 13.11 -7.15
N PRO A 249 7.08 12.28 -7.84
CA PRO A 249 7.24 12.34 -9.29
C PRO A 249 5.99 11.92 -10.08
N ILE A 250 6.01 12.32 -11.35
CA ILE A 250 5.10 11.84 -12.41
C ILE A 250 5.92 10.94 -13.32
N ILE A 251 5.49 9.70 -13.50
CA ILE A 251 6.06 8.72 -14.41
C ILE A 251 5.04 8.50 -15.53
N GLU A 252 5.37 8.91 -16.75
CA GLU A 252 4.47 8.74 -17.89
C GLU A 252 4.45 7.28 -18.40
N ASP A 253 3.65 7.02 -19.46
CA ASP A 253 3.46 5.68 -20.00
C ASP A 253 4.74 5.04 -20.53
N HIS A 254 4.81 3.70 -20.48
CA HIS A 254 5.92 2.90 -21.03
C HIS A 254 7.30 3.25 -20.47
N VAL A 255 7.39 3.73 -19.25
CA VAL A 255 8.66 4.02 -18.57
C VAL A 255 9.15 2.78 -17.82
N THR A 256 10.46 2.50 -17.94
CA THR A 256 11.13 1.48 -17.14
C THR A 256 12.13 2.14 -16.19
N VAL A 257 12.03 1.81 -14.89
CA VAL A 257 12.95 2.30 -13.86
C VAL A 257 13.67 1.11 -13.23
N TYR A 258 14.98 1.02 -13.48
CA TYR A 258 15.82 -0.07 -12.98
C TYR A 258 16.23 0.11 -11.51
N SER A 259 16.77 -0.97 -10.96
CA SER A 259 17.02 -1.18 -9.55
C SER A 259 17.75 -0.02 -8.84
N ASN A 260 17.30 0.26 -7.62
CA ASN A 260 17.89 1.27 -6.72
C ASN A 260 17.92 2.71 -7.28
N ALA A 261 17.17 3.01 -8.34
CA ALA A 261 17.04 4.39 -8.79
C ALA A 261 16.15 5.19 -7.83
N SER A 262 16.57 6.41 -7.48
CA SER A 262 15.83 7.36 -6.66
C SER A 262 15.38 8.54 -7.52
N ILE A 263 14.08 8.68 -7.71
CA ILE A 263 13.44 9.77 -8.46
C ILE A 263 12.72 10.66 -7.47
N LEU A 264 13.20 11.88 -7.25
CA LEU A 264 12.79 12.71 -6.12
C LEU A 264 12.26 14.06 -6.55
N GLY A 265 11.14 14.43 -5.93
CA GLY A 265 10.47 15.72 -6.14
C GLY A 265 9.37 15.65 -7.19
N ARG A 266 8.65 16.77 -7.40
CA ARG A 266 7.57 16.87 -8.40
C ARG A 266 8.16 17.07 -9.80
N ILE A 267 8.83 16.05 -10.31
CA ILE A 267 9.44 16.00 -11.62
C ILE A 267 8.70 15.01 -12.52
N THR A 268 8.81 15.15 -13.83
CA THR A 268 8.19 14.27 -14.82
C THR A 268 9.23 13.46 -15.54
N ILE A 269 9.03 12.14 -15.60
CA ILE A 269 9.76 11.22 -16.46
C ILE A 269 8.89 10.98 -17.69
N GLY A 270 9.30 11.53 -18.83
CA GLY A 270 8.54 11.46 -20.08
C GLY A 270 8.41 10.03 -20.61
N HIS A 271 7.31 9.78 -21.33
CA HIS A 271 6.94 8.45 -21.82
C HIS A 271 8.06 7.76 -22.62
N HIS A 272 8.03 6.43 -22.65
CA HIS A 272 9.05 5.57 -23.31
C HIS A 272 10.50 5.82 -22.85
N SER A 273 10.67 6.37 -21.65
CA SER A 273 12.01 6.60 -21.08
C SER A 273 12.50 5.40 -20.26
N THR A 274 13.81 5.27 -20.19
CA THR A 274 14.49 4.27 -19.39
C THR A 274 15.42 4.96 -18.38
N ILE A 275 15.22 4.70 -17.10
CA ILE A 275 16.09 5.15 -16.02
C ILE A 275 16.91 3.96 -15.53
N GLY A 276 18.22 4.02 -15.70
CA GLY A 276 19.14 2.97 -15.29
C GLY A 276 19.25 2.79 -13.78
N GLY A 277 19.86 1.70 -13.39
CA GLY A 277 20.04 1.38 -11.97
C GLY A 277 20.95 2.36 -11.23
N ASN A 278 20.70 2.54 -9.92
CA ASN A 278 21.46 3.42 -9.02
C ASN A 278 21.50 4.91 -9.45
N ILE A 279 20.54 5.37 -10.23
CA ILE A 279 20.43 6.77 -10.66
C ILE A 279 19.76 7.59 -9.57
N TRP A 280 20.34 8.75 -9.23
CA TRP A 280 19.74 9.77 -8.39
C TRP A 280 19.24 10.92 -9.26
N LEU A 281 17.91 11.00 -9.47
CA LEU A 281 17.30 11.94 -10.40
C LEU A 281 16.38 12.94 -9.68
N THR A 282 16.65 14.24 -9.90
CA THR A 282 15.90 15.34 -9.26
C THR A 282 15.43 16.43 -10.23
N HIS A 283 15.43 16.12 -11.53
CA HIS A 283 14.97 17.00 -12.61
C HIS A 283 14.19 16.18 -13.64
N SER A 284 13.24 16.84 -14.31
CA SER A 284 12.44 16.20 -15.36
C SER A 284 13.27 15.79 -16.55
N VAL A 285 12.86 14.71 -17.21
CA VAL A 285 13.47 14.25 -18.46
C VAL A 285 12.39 14.16 -19.55
N PRO A 286 12.73 14.55 -20.81
CA PRO A 286 11.77 14.48 -21.90
C PRO A 286 11.45 13.04 -22.29
N PRO A 287 10.38 12.82 -23.08
CA PRO A 287 10.06 11.50 -23.62
C PRO A 287 11.22 10.86 -24.38
N ASN A 288 11.23 9.51 -24.39
CA ASN A 288 12.25 8.70 -25.06
C ASN A 288 13.68 8.91 -24.53
N SER A 289 13.82 9.37 -23.29
CA SER A 289 15.11 9.57 -22.63
C SER A 289 15.70 8.24 -22.16
N ARG A 290 17.03 8.15 -22.23
CA ARG A 290 17.78 7.04 -21.68
C ARG A 290 18.86 7.55 -20.72
N ILE A 291 18.57 7.48 -19.43
CA ILE A 291 19.47 7.95 -18.36
C ILE A 291 20.21 6.75 -17.80
N LEU A 292 21.51 6.71 -17.95
CA LEU A 292 22.35 5.60 -17.52
C LEU A 292 23.49 6.11 -16.63
N GLN A 293 23.99 5.25 -15.74
CA GLN A 293 25.24 5.50 -15.03
C GLN A 293 26.41 5.61 -16.01
N SER A 294 27.37 6.49 -15.71
CA SER A 294 28.66 6.47 -16.36
C SER A 294 29.37 5.13 -16.06
N LYS A 295 30.20 4.66 -17.01
CA LYS A 295 31.00 3.45 -16.80
C LYS A 295 31.86 3.62 -15.54
N ALA A 296 31.99 2.56 -14.74
CA ALA A 296 32.94 2.53 -13.64
C ALA A 296 34.37 2.79 -14.20
N VAL A 297 35.10 3.64 -13.52
CA VAL A 297 36.50 3.85 -13.81
C VAL A 297 37.30 2.87 -12.96
N ASP A 298 38.07 1.98 -13.59
CA ASP A 298 39.04 1.14 -12.90
C ASP A 298 40.23 2.01 -12.49
N ALA A 299 40.27 2.36 -11.22
CA ALA A 299 41.38 3.17 -10.67
C ALA A 299 42.65 2.35 -10.35
N GLY A 300 42.60 1.02 -10.55
CA GLY A 300 43.63 0.10 -10.10
C GLY A 300 43.68 -0.03 -8.57
N PHE A 301 43.96 -1.21 -8.05
CA PHE A 301 44.19 -1.40 -6.62
C PHE A 301 45.59 -0.96 -6.27
N THR A 302 45.73 0.06 -5.42
CA THR A 302 47.04 0.43 -4.80
C THR A 302 47.00 -0.01 -3.35
N ASP A 303 47.94 -0.84 -2.97
CA ASP A 303 48.05 -1.32 -1.58
C ASP A 303 48.17 -0.13 -0.61
N GLY A 304 47.31 -0.08 0.40
CA GLY A 304 47.24 1.02 1.36
C GLY A 304 46.31 2.18 1.00
N ALA A 305 45.62 2.17 -0.16
CA ALA A 305 44.50 3.05 -0.41
C ALA A 305 43.30 2.48 0.35
N GLY A 306 43.08 2.95 1.59
CA GLY A 306 42.00 2.54 2.43
C GLY A 306 40.65 2.73 1.72
N ILE A 307 39.79 1.73 1.76
CA ILE A 307 38.36 1.79 1.44
C ILE A 307 37.63 2.36 2.64
#